data_e031c4ed2379854a0785611c3b9b1a4b
#
_entry.id   e031c4ed2379854a0785611c3b9b1a4b
#
_cell.length_a   1.000
_cell.length_b   1.000
_cell.length_c   1.000
_cell.angle_alpha   90.00
_cell.angle_beta   90.00
_cell.angle_gamma   90.00
#
_symmetry.space_group_name_H-M   'P 1'
#
loop_
_entity.id
_entity.type
_entity.pdbx_description
1 polymer ?
#
loop_
_entity_poly.entity_id
_entity_poly.type
_entity_poly.pdbx_seq_one_letter_code
_entity_poly.pdbx_strand_id
1 'polypeptide(L)'
;MKRILILLCFAMAPLLAQAADASDNQLIERAVRDYIESQHKADAARMEQGVDPKLAKRTYWQAADGSEFIMNTDYDTMVKVARNYNKDGTKFPAHPRVEIKILDVDQRVATVKLTADEWIDYMHLYKNQQSEWKIINVLWQYHDTTRQVSKK
;
A
#
# COMPACT_ATOMS: atom_id res chain seq x y z
N MET A 1 -29.59 -43.84 55.53
CA MET A 1 -28.45 -42.95 55.16
C MET A 1 -28.53 -42.70 53.64
N LYS A 2 -29.05 -41.52 53.21
CA LYS A 2 -29.18 -41.16 51.77
C LYS A 2 -27.94 -40.33 51.38
N ARG A 3 -27.14 -40.84 50.44
CA ARG A 3 -26.00 -40.11 49.89
C ARG A 3 -26.51 -39.23 48.75
N ILE A 4 -26.41 -37.90 48.91
CA ILE A 4 -26.71 -36.92 47.88
C ILE A 4 -25.43 -36.75 47.07
N LEU A 5 -25.52 -37.11 45.77
CA LEU A 5 -24.44 -36.89 44.77
C LEU A 5 -24.67 -35.54 44.14
N ILE A 6 -23.82 -34.56 44.46
CA ILE A 6 -23.86 -33.22 43.86
C ILE A 6 -23.03 -33.30 42.56
N LEU A 7 -23.70 -33.25 41.36
CA LEU A 7 -23.08 -33.14 40.07
C LEU A 7 -22.71 -31.67 39.85
N LEU A 8 -21.41 -31.38 39.88
CA LEU A 8 -20.86 -30.06 39.54
C LEU A 8 -20.74 -29.98 38.02
N CYS A 9 -21.72 -29.34 37.33
CA CYS A 9 -21.62 -29.05 35.91
C CYS A 9 -20.69 -27.84 35.72
N PHE A 10 -19.45 -28.09 35.29
CA PHE A 10 -18.51 -27.06 34.85
C PHE A 10 -18.98 -26.58 33.46
N ALA A 11 -19.65 -25.42 33.39
CA ALA A 11 -19.97 -24.77 32.14
C ALA A 11 -18.68 -24.15 31.58
N MET A 12 -18.04 -24.82 30.63
CA MET A 12 -17.01 -24.22 29.78
C MET A 12 -17.67 -23.19 28.86
N ALA A 13 -17.61 -21.92 29.21
CA ALA A 13 -17.92 -20.83 28.30
C ALA A 13 -16.82 -20.78 27.20
N PRO A 14 -17.18 -20.82 25.90
CA PRO A 14 -16.19 -20.63 24.86
C PRO A 14 -15.67 -19.17 24.93
N LEU A 15 -14.37 -18.99 25.19
CA LEU A 15 -13.68 -17.73 24.93
C LEU A 15 -13.72 -17.52 23.38
N LEU A 16 -14.72 -16.81 22.91
CA LEU A 16 -14.68 -16.20 21.60
C LEU A 16 -13.58 -15.11 21.66
N ALA A 17 -12.39 -15.43 21.17
CA ALA A 17 -11.36 -14.45 20.89
C ALA A 17 -11.94 -13.49 19.84
N GLN A 18 -12.47 -12.35 20.26
CA GLN A 18 -12.79 -11.24 19.37
C GLN A 18 -11.47 -10.77 18.75
N ALA A 19 -11.26 -11.13 17.47
CA ALA A 19 -10.23 -10.47 16.69
C ALA A 19 -10.60 -8.98 16.67
N ALA A 20 -9.79 -8.13 17.30
CA ALA A 20 -10.00 -6.69 17.23
C ALA A 20 -9.89 -6.27 15.76
N ASP A 21 -10.92 -5.60 15.24
CA ASP A 21 -10.89 -5.05 13.90
C ASP A 21 -9.73 -4.05 13.80
N ALA A 22 -8.92 -4.16 12.73
CA ALA A 22 -7.81 -3.26 12.51
C ALA A 22 -8.35 -1.81 12.34
N SER A 23 -7.69 -0.84 12.97
CA SER A 23 -8.05 0.57 12.82
C SER A 23 -7.86 1.03 11.36
N ASP A 24 -8.57 2.08 10.94
CA ASP A 24 -8.42 2.65 9.60
C ASP A 24 -6.97 3.04 9.30
N ASN A 25 -6.22 3.57 10.27
CA ASN A 25 -4.80 3.88 10.11
C ASN A 25 -3.96 2.63 9.79
N GLN A 26 -4.21 1.52 10.45
CA GLN A 26 -3.51 0.25 10.18
C GLN A 26 -3.84 -0.29 8.79
N LEU A 27 -5.10 -0.17 8.35
CA LEU A 27 -5.54 -0.61 7.03
C LEU A 27 -4.98 0.28 5.91
N ILE A 28 -4.92 1.60 6.13
CA ILE A 28 -4.27 2.57 5.23
C ILE A 28 -2.78 2.26 5.10
N GLU A 29 -2.08 2.08 6.24
CA GLU A 29 -0.66 1.74 6.24
C GLU A 29 -0.41 0.42 5.51
N ARG A 30 -1.27 -0.58 5.70
CA ARG A 30 -1.19 -1.86 5.00
C ARG A 30 -1.32 -1.69 3.48
N ALA A 31 -2.29 -0.92 2.98
CA ALA A 31 -2.46 -0.67 1.55
C ALA A 31 -1.22 -0.01 0.94
N VAL A 32 -0.61 0.96 1.65
CA VAL A 32 0.62 1.62 1.19
C VAL A 32 1.83 0.67 1.24
N ARG A 33 1.93 -0.20 2.25
CA ARG A 33 2.95 -1.26 2.30
C ARG A 33 2.77 -2.28 1.18
N ASP A 34 1.54 -2.67 0.88
CA ASP A 34 1.26 -3.59 -0.21
C ASP A 34 1.69 -3.02 -1.56
N TYR A 35 1.49 -1.72 -1.78
CA TYR A 35 1.98 -1.01 -2.95
C TYR A 35 3.52 -1.02 -3.06
N ILE A 36 4.25 -0.61 -2.03
CA ILE A 36 5.71 -0.46 -2.13
C ILE A 36 6.45 -1.80 -2.02
N GLU A 37 6.05 -2.66 -1.08
CA GLU A 37 6.70 -3.95 -0.89
C GLU A 37 6.41 -4.95 -2.01
N SER A 38 5.32 -4.77 -2.77
CA SER A 38 5.09 -5.53 -4.00
C SER A 38 6.19 -5.31 -5.03
N GLN A 39 6.69 -4.08 -5.15
CA GLN A 39 7.80 -3.74 -6.04
C GLN A 39 9.13 -4.30 -5.51
N HIS A 40 9.34 -4.28 -4.18
CA HIS A 40 10.54 -4.86 -3.56
C HIS A 40 10.62 -6.37 -3.76
N LYS A 41 9.48 -7.07 -3.72
CA LYS A 41 9.40 -8.54 -3.70
C LYS A 41 9.00 -9.16 -5.04
N ALA A 42 8.83 -8.35 -6.08
CA ALA A 42 8.31 -8.77 -7.39
C ALA A 42 6.94 -9.51 -7.28
N ASP A 43 6.04 -9.00 -6.41
CA ASP A 43 4.74 -9.59 -6.07
C ASP A 43 3.57 -8.78 -6.64
N ALA A 44 3.12 -9.17 -7.84
CA ALA A 44 2.00 -8.51 -8.51
C ALA A 44 0.68 -8.64 -7.75
N ALA A 45 0.42 -9.80 -7.12
CA ALA A 45 -0.84 -10.04 -6.39
C ALA A 45 -0.95 -9.09 -5.17
N ARG A 46 0.17 -8.79 -4.54
CA ARG A 46 0.23 -7.83 -3.45
C ARG A 46 -0.05 -6.39 -3.93
N MET A 47 0.45 -5.99 -5.11
CA MET A 47 0.10 -4.70 -5.73
C MET A 47 -1.42 -4.58 -5.91
N GLU A 48 -2.07 -5.61 -6.45
CA GLU A 48 -3.52 -5.65 -6.69
C GLU A 48 -4.33 -5.52 -5.39
N GLN A 49 -3.79 -5.94 -4.25
CA GLN A 49 -4.43 -5.76 -2.95
C GLN A 49 -4.40 -4.30 -2.46
N GLY A 50 -3.33 -3.56 -2.73
CA GLY A 50 -3.15 -2.19 -2.25
C GLY A 50 -3.77 -1.12 -3.13
N VAL A 51 -3.92 -1.37 -4.46
CA VAL A 51 -4.35 -0.34 -5.42
C VAL A 51 -5.73 -0.62 -6.00
N ASP A 52 -6.42 0.45 -6.41
CA ASP A 52 -7.70 0.36 -7.12
C ASP A 52 -7.46 0.13 -8.63
N PRO A 53 -8.31 -0.66 -9.33
CA PRO A 53 -8.23 -0.81 -10.78
C PRO A 53 -8.32 0.49 -11.59
N LYS A 54 -8.79 1.58 -10.99
CA LYS A 54 -8.82 2.93 -11.57
C LYS A 54 -7.63 3.79 -11.13
N LEU A 55 -6.56 3.17 -10.65
CA LEU A 55 -5.35 3.90 -10.23
C LEU A 55 -4.87 4.85 -11.31
N ALA A 56 -4.61 6.11 -10.91
CA ALA A 56 -3.91 7.10 -11.72
C ALA A 56 -2.66 7.56 -11.00
N LYS A 57 -1.50 7.06 -11.43
CA LYS A 57 -0.18 7.52 -10.95
C LYS A 57 0.41 8.48 -11.96
N ARG A 58 0.88 9.65 -11.50
CA ARG A 58 1.37 10.73 -12.37
C ARG A 58 2.65 11.34 -11.83
N THR A 59 3.43 11.88 -12.76
CA THR A 59 4.55 12.78 -12.45
C THR A 59 4.77 13.72 -13.63
N TYR A 60 5.42 14.86 -13.38
CA TYR A 60 6.00 15.64 -14.46
C TYR A 60 7.27 14.97 -14.98
N TRP A 61 7.56 15.12 -16.26
CA TRP A 61 8.70 14.49 -16.89
C TRP A 61 9.25 15.36 -18.01
N GLN A 62 10.58 15.49 -18.08
CA GLN A 62 11.22 16.24 -19.15
C GLN A 62 11.53 15.30 -20.32
N ALA A 63 11.07 15.66 -21.50
CA ALA A 63 11.41 14.98 -22.74
C ALA A 63 12.85 15.30 -23.19
N ALA A 64 13.38 14.51 -24.15
CA ALA A 64 14.76 14.68 -24.64
C ALA A 64 15.01 16.02 -25.35
N ASP A 65 13.96 16.69 -25.84
CA ASP A 65 14.00 18.02 -26.46
C ASP A 65 13.89 19.17 -25.43
N GLY A 66 13.77 18.83 -24.12
CA GLY A 66 13.65 19.79 -23.03
C GLY A 66 12.22 20.21 -22.71
N SER A 67 11.21 19.81 -23.49
CA SER A 67 9.79 20.05 -23.15
C SER A 67 9.36 19.24 -21.93
N GLU A 68 8.35 19.73 -21.19
CA GLU A 68 7.78 19.01 -20.06
C GLU A 68 6.42 18.42 -20.43
N PHE A 69 6.13 17.22 -19.93
CA PHE A 69 4.83 16.57 -20.05
C PHE A 69 4.47 15.82 -18.76
N ILE A 70 3.19 15.49 -18.62
CA ILE A 70 2.74 14.63 -17.51
C ILE A 70 2.79 13.17 -17.95
N MET A 71 3.69 12.42 -17.31
CA MET A 71 3.75 10.97 -17.49
C MET A 71 2.67 10.30 -16.64
N ASN A 72 1.85 9.48 -17.28
CA ASN A 72 0.79 8.72 -16.64
C ASN A 72 1.17 7.25 -16.54
N THR A 73 0.85 6.64 -15.42
CA THR A 73 1.00 5.21 -15.16
C THR A 73 -0.33 4.70 -14.59
N ASP A 74 -0.92 3.73 -15.25
CA ASP A 74 -2.18 3.12 -14.84
C ASP A 74 -1.98 1.87 -13.97
N TYR A 75 -3.08 1.27 -13.53
CA TYR A 75 -3.12 0.05 -12.74
C TYR A 75 -2.36 -1.11 -13.40
N ASP A 76 -2.66 -1.41 -14.68
CA ASP A 76 -2.06 -2.54 -15.39
C ASP A 76 -0.54 -2.41 -15.49
N THR A 77 -0.08 -1.17 -15.73
CA THR A 77 1.35 -0.86 -15.77
C THR A 77 1.99 -1.04 -14.39
N MET A 78 1.32 -0.59 -13.29
CA MET A 78 1.85 -0.79 -11.93
C MET A 78 1.90 -2.26 -11.53
N VAL A 79 0.93 -3.08 -11.92
CA VAL A 79 0.95 -4.53 -11.69
C VAL A 79 2.12 -5.18 -12.45
N LYS A 80 2.40 -4.74 -13.70
CA LYS A 80 3.58 -5.19 -14.46
C LYS A 80 4.89 -4.73 -13.83
N VAL A 81 4.96 -3.49 -13.32
CA VAL A 81 6.12 -2.98 -12.58
C VAL A 81 6.35 -3.84 -11.33
N ALA A 82 5.32 -4.07 -10.51
CA ALA A 82 5.44 -4.92 -9.33
C ALA A 82 5.97 -6.32 -9.66
N ARG A 83 5.55 -6.90 -10.78
CA ARG A 83 5.99 -8.25 -11.21
C ARG A 83 7.44 -8.30 -11.69
N ASN A 84 7.93 -7.23 -12.33
CA ASN A 84 9.16 -7.32 -13.14
C ASN A 84 10.29 -6.42 -12.65
N TYR A 85 9.99 -5.29 -11.97
CA TYR A 85 10.99 -4.26 -11.69
C TYR A 85 12.16 -4.77 -10.86
N ASN A 86 11.91 -5.53 -9.82
CA ASN A 86 12.93 -6.13 -8.97
C ASN A 86 13.02 -7.66 -9.08
N LYS A 87 12.68 -8.21 -10.25
CA LYS A 87 12.67 -9.66 -10.46
C LYS A 87 14.01 -10.32 -10.14
N ASP A 88 15.12 -9.62 -10.41
CA ASP A 88 16.47 -10.11 -10.20
C ASP A 88 17.03 -9.72 -8.80
N GLY A 89 16.24 -9.06 -7.96
CA GLY A 89 16.63 -8.65 -6.60
C GLY A 89 17.71 -7.57 -6.53
N THR A 90 17.95 -6.83 -7.63
CA THR A 90 19.09 -5.88 -7.72
C THR A 90 18.68 -4.40 -7.69
N LYS A 91 17.37 -4.10 -7.65
CA LYS A 91 16.86 -2.71 -7.77
C LYS A 91 16.76 -1.97 -6.45
N PHE A 92 16.76 -2.70 -5.33
CA PHE A 92 16.64 -2.12 -4.01
C PHE A 92 17.76 -2.62 -3.10
N PRO A 93 18.15 -1.86 -2.05
CA PRO A 93 19.06 -2.32 -1.02
C PRO A 93 18.46 -3.49 -0.22
N ALA A 94 19.28 -4.20 0.56
CA ALA A 94 18.83 -5.32 1.39
C ALA A 94 17.74 -4.92 2.41
N HIS A 95 17.76 -3.66 2.84
CA HIS A 95 16.77 -3.04 3.75
C HIS A 95 16.22 -1.77 3.11
N PRO A 96 15.21 -1.89 2.21
CA PRO A 96 14.66 -0.73 1.53
C PRO A 96 13.98 0.25 2.51
N ARG A 97 14.14 1.54 2.24
CA ARG A 97 13.49 2.59 3.01
C ARG A 97 11.99 2.61 2.72
N VAL A 98 11.19 2.51 3.77
CA VAL A 98 9.73 2.65 3.71
C VAL A 98 9.27 3.49 4.90
N GLU A 99 9.08 4.78 4.67
CA GLU A 99 8.54 5.70 5.67
C GLU A 99 7.14 6.13 5.21
N ILE A 100 6.13 5.77 5.99
CA ILE A 100 4.73 6.08 5.71
C ILE A 100 4.27 7.13 6.70
N LYS A 101 3.78 8.25 6.19
CA LYS A 101 3.16 9.31 6.98
C LYS A 101 1.72 9.51 6.49
N ILE A 102 0.74 9.11 7.29
CA ILE A 102 -0.65 9.48 7.08
C ILE A 102 -0.76 10.98 7.39
N LEU A 103 -1.15 11.77 6.39
CA LEU A 103 -1.25 13.21 6.49
C LEU A 103 -2.61 13.64 7.01
N ASP A 104 -3.66 12.97 6.53
CA ASP A 104 -5.03 13.25 6.92
C ASP A 104 -5.93 12.04 6.63
N VAL A 105 -6.96 11.84 7.46
CA VAL A 105 -8.00 10.84 7.29
C VAL A 105 -9.34 11.45 7.64
N ASP A 106 -10.28 11.42 6.71
CA ASP A 106 -11.66 11.83 6.94
C ASP A 106 -12.62 10.75 6.44
N GLN A 107 -13.30 10.08 7.39
CA GLN A 107 -14.27 9.01 7.16
C GLN A 107 -13.76 7.94 6.19
N ARG A 108 -13.97 8.12 4.87
CA ARG A 108 -13.67 7.15 3.83
C ARG A 108 -12.58 7.60 2.86
N VAL A 109 -11.89 8.69 3.14
CA VAL A 109 -10.80 9.22 2.31
C VAL A 109 -9.57 9.51 3.14
N ALA A 110 -8.39 9.34 2.55
CA ALA A 110 -7.12 9.59 3.23
C ALA A 110 -6.07 10.13 2.26
N THR A 111 -5.15 10.92 2.82
CA THR A 111 -3.94 11.41 2.14
C THR A 111 -2.71 10.88 2.87
N VAL A 112 -1.78 10.30 2.12
CA VAL A 112 -0.57 9.68 2.66
C VAL A 112 0.66 10.14 1.88
N LYS A 113 1.76 10.35 2.59
CA LYS A 113 3.10 10.49 2.00
C LYS A 113 3.89 9.21 2.27
N LEU A 114 4.35 8.56 1.20
CA LEU A 114 5.34 7.50 1.24
C LEU A 114 6.70 8.09 0.84
N THR A 115 7.74 7.82 1.64
CA THR A 115 9.14 8.12 1.30
C THR A 115 9.88 6.80 1.14
N ALA A 116 10.29 6.50 -0.08
CA ALA A 116 11.09 5.33 -0.45
C ALA A 116 12.58 5.71 -0.60
N ASP A 117 13.43 4.77 -1.04
CA ASP A 117 14.88 5.00 -1.20
C ASP A 117 15.19 6.16 -2.16
N GLU A 118 14.56 6.16 -3.34
CA GLU A 118 14.88 7.08 -4.43
C GLU A 118 13.80 8.12 -4.71
N TRP A 119 12.54 7.91 -4.21
CA TRP A 119 11.40 8.77 -4.56
C TRP A 119 10.44 8.97 -3.40
N ILE A 120 9.54 9.92 -3.59
CA ILE A 120 8.38 10.15 -2.74
C ILE A 120 7.10 10.00 -3.56
N ASP A 121 6.07 9.45 -2.93
CA ASP A 121 4.72 9.37 -3.46
C ASP A 121 3.77 10.13 -2.52
N TYR A 122 2.94 11.04 -3.06
CA TYR A 122 1.77 11.59 -2.40
C TYR A 122 0.55 10.85 -2.91
N MET A 123 -0.17 10.20 -2.01
CA MET A 123 -1.22 9.24 -2.33
C MET A 123 -2.56 9.70 -1.80
N HIS A 124 -3.62 9.46 -2.58
CA HIS A 124 -5.00 9.49 -2.09
C HIS A 124 -5.55 8.07 -2.05
N LEU A 125 -6.18 7.74 -0.93
CA LEU A 125 -6.83 6.47 -0.70
C LEU A 125 -8.30 6.69 -0.40
N TYR A 126 -9.10 5.66 -0.65
CA TYR A 126 -10.48 5.61 -0.21
C TYR A 126 -10.83 4.23 0.36
N LYS A 127 -11.83 4.21 1.24
CA LYS A 127 -12.39 2.98 1.81
C LYS A 127 -13.57 2.53 0.96
N ASN A 128 -13.46 1.35 0.34
CA ASN A 128 -14.48 0.80 -0.52
C ASN A 128 -15.68 0.22 0.27
N GLN A 129 -16.67 -0.36 -0.42
CA GLN A 129 -17.86 -0.95 0.22
C GLN A 129 -17.54 -2.22 1.04
N GLN A 130 -16.44 -2.89 0.75
CA GLN A 130 -15.91 -4.04 1.48
C GLN A 130 -15.07 -3.65 2.69
N SER A 131 -15.04 -2.35 3.05
CA SER A 131 -14.21 -1.79 4.12
C SER A 131 -12.70 -1.91 3.88
N GLU A 132 -12.27 -2.09 2.62
CA GLU A 132 -10.87 -2.11 2.24
C GLU A 132 -10.39 -0.70 1.84
N TRP A 133 -9.19 -0.32 2.27
CA TRP A 133 -8.53 0.90 1.80
C TRP A 133 -7.75 0.62 0.52
N LYS A 134 -8.00 1.43 -0.53
CA LYS A 134 -7.36 1.30 -1.85
C LYS A 134 -6.73 2.63 -2.28
N ILE A 135 -5.51 2.56 -2.81
CA ILE A 135 -4.84 3.72 -3.42
C ILE A 135 -5.45 3.97 -4.79
N ILE A 136 -5.96 5.19 -5.04
CA ILE A 136 -6.61 5.56 -6.30
C ILE A 136 -5.83 6.63 -7.06
N ASN A 137 -5.07 7.49 -6.37
CA ASN A 137 -4.20 8.49 -6.99
C ASN A 137 -2.82 8.47 -6.37
N VAL A 138 -1.79 8.70 -7.19
CA VAL A 138 -0.41 8.92 -6.76
C VAL A 138 0.20 10.04 -7.58
N LEU A 139 0.75 11.04 -6.91
CA LEU A 139 1.65 12.03 -7.51
C LEU A 139 3.06 11.77 -6.94
N TRP A 140 4.04 11.54 -7.81
CA TRP A 140 5.36 11.11 -7.38
C TRP A 140 6.49 11.90 -8.02
N GLN A 141 7.65 11.89 -7.38
CA GLN A 141 8.89 12.38 -7.95
C GLN A 141 10.12 11.69 -7.33
N TYR A 142 11.25 11.70 -8.02
CA TYR A 142 12.53 11.34 -7.42
C TYR A 142 12.96 12.37 -6.37
N HIS A 143 13.77 11.96 -5.39
CA HIS A 143 14.46 12.89 -4.49
C HIS A 143 15.42 13.79 -5.28
N ASP A 144 16.16 13.19 -6.21
CA ASP A 144 16.95 13.90 -7.21
C ASP A 144 16.08 14.16 -8.45
N THR A 145 15.49 15.33 -8.52
CA THR A 145 14.58 15.73 -9.60
C THR A 145 15.25 15.81 -10.97
N THR A 146 16.60 15.89 -11.03
CA THR A 146 17.34 15.85 -12.30
C THR A 146 17.21 14.51 -13.03
N ARG A 147 16.73 13.47 -12.33
CA ARG A 147 16.48 12.14 -12.90
C ARG A 147 15.12 12.02 -13.61
N GLN A 148 14.24 13.03 -13.47
CA GLN A 148 12.93 13.04 -14.14
C GLN A 148 13.04 13.53 -15.58
N VAL A 149 13.91 12.88 -16.33
CA VAL A 149 14.23 13.23 -17.71
C VAL A 149 14.41 11.98 -18.57
N SER A 150 13.92 12.03 -19.80
CA SER A 150 14.17 11.00 -20.82
C SER A 150 15.65 10.98 -21.19
N LYS A 151 16.26 9.80 -21.16
CA LYS A 151 17.62 9.63 -21.69
C LYS A 151 17.59 9.81 -23.21
N LYS A 152 18.61 10.51 -23.73
CA LYS A 152 18.85 10.64 -25.17
C LYS A 152 19.27 9.29 -25.76
#